data_3c4b3a63be3fc2a2f6467a5d61e24f33
#
_entry.id   3c4b3a63be3fc2a2f6467a5d61e24f33
#
_cell.length_a   1.000
_cell.length_b   1.000
_cell.length_c   1.000
_cell.angle_alpha   90.00
_cell.angle_beta   90.00
_cell.angle_gamma   90.00
#
_symmetry.space_group_name_H-M   'P 1'
#
loop_
_entity.id
_entity.type
_entity.pdbx_description
1 polymer ?
#
loop_
_entity_poly.entity_id
_entity_poly.type
_entity_poly.pdbx_seq_one_letter_code
_entity_poly.pdbx_strand_id
1 'polypeptide(L)'
;MIELSRTRGRVAVRLTAARLGADLALTLSGGDRPHIGAVAVSQPRPSLLGGGGTSTTTSVIALLGHKEDELARQVAARVALATAGTVCVACGIHLEAISAAELEDVRALAEELATELLVRLAAGDA
;
A
#
# COMPACT_ATOMS: atom_id res chain seq x y z
N MET A 1 -14.71 5.18 -5.61
CA MET A 1 -13.45 4.44 -5.45
C MET A 1 -12.37 5.05 -6.34
N ILE A 2 -11.16 5.16 -5.83
CA ILE A 2 -10.02 5.65 -6.60
C ILE A 2 -9.30 4.45 -7.20
N GLU A 3 -8.98 4.52 -8.49
CA GLU A 3 -8.19 3.49 -9.18
C GLU A 3 -7.01 4.15 -9.88
N LEU A 4 -5.80 3.70 -9.58
CA LEU A 4 -4.56 4.23 -10.13
C LEU A 4 -3.70 3.08 -10.67
N SER A 5 -2.97 3.34 -11.74
CA SER A 5 -2.09 2.33 -12.34
C SER A 5 -0.83 3.00 -12.88
N ARG A 6 0.29 2.30 -12.81
CA ARG A 6 1.55 2.70 -13.42
C ARG A 6 2.29 1.50 -13.95
N THR A 7 3.04 1.71 -15.02
CA THR A 7 3.82 0.65 -15.67
C THR A 7 5.25 1.13 -15.90
N ARG A 8 6.19 0.23 -15.69
CA ARG A 8 7.60 0.47 -16.00
C ARG A 8 8.17 -0.84 -16.56
N GLY A 9 8.55 -0.83 -17.84
CA GLY A 9 8.92 -2.06 -18.53
C GLY A 9 7.76 -3.05 -18.53
N ARG A 10 8.01 -4.28 -18.10
CA ARG A 10 6.96 -5.30 -17.97
C ARG A 10 6.28 -5.32 -16.60
N VAL A 11 6.67 -4.40 -15.69
CA VAL A 11 6.07 -4.29 -14.36
C VAL A 11 4.89 -3.33 -14.42
N ALA A 12 3.70 -3.86 -14.18
CA ALA A 12 2.48 -3.06 -14.06
C ALA A 12 1.92 -3.21 -12.66
N VAL A 13 1.63 -2.09 -11.99
CA VAL A 13 1.09 -2.08 -10.62
C VAL A 13 -0.17 -1.25 -10.61
N ARG A 14 -1.19 -1.76 -9.92
CA ARG A 14 -2.47 -1.10 -9.75
C ARG A 14 -2.77 -0.92 -8.27
N LEU A 15 -3.25 0.26 -7.92
CA LEU A 15 -3.72 0.57 -6.58
C LEU A 15 -5.19 0.96 -6.65
N THR A 16 -6.01 0.38 -5.78
CA THR A 16 -7.40 0.82 -5.60
C THR A 16 -7.60 1.24 -4.17
N ALA A 17 -8.48 2.22 -3.95
CA ALA A 17 -8.81 2.69 -2.61
C ALA A 17 -10.30 2.95 -2.49
N ALA A 18 -10.90 2.36 -1.47
CA ALA A 18 -12.31 2.56 -1.14
C ALA A 18 -12.41 3.12 0.27
N ARG A 19 -13.29 4.10 0.47
CA ARG A 19 -13.54 4.66 1.80
C ARG A 19 -14.52 3.78 2.57
N LEU A 20 -14.23 3.58 3.84
CA LEU A 20 -15.12 2.97 4.81
C LEU A 20 -15.25 3.99 5.95
N GLY A 21 -16.12 4.98 5.76
CA GLY A 21 -16.18 6.11 6.67
C GLY A 21 -14.89 6.92 6.60
N ALA A 22 -14.24 7.09 7.75
CA ALA A 22 -12.94 7.77 7.84
C ALA A 22 -11.75 6.83 7.51
N ASP A 23 -12.02 5.55 7.33
CA ASP A 23 -10.99 4.54 7.07
C ASP A 23 -10.89 4.23 5.58
N LEU A 24 -9.85 3.49 5.20
CA LEU A 24 -9.59 3.14 3.81
C LEU A 24 -9.27 1.67 3.66
N ALA A 25 -9.83 1.07 2.63
CA ALA A 25 -9.47 -0.27 2.19
C ALA A 25 -8.77 -0.15 0.83
N LEU A 26 -7.53 -0.60 0.77
CA LEU A 26 -6.68 -0.52 -0.41
C LEU A 26 -6.40 -1.92 -0.95
N THR A 27 -6.25 -2.00 -2.28
CA THR A 27 -5.61 -3.14 -2.91
C THR A 27 -4.38 -2.65 -3.68
N LEU A 28 -3.33 -3.45 -3.67
CA LEU A 28 -2.10 -3.18 -4.40
C LEU A 28 -1.71 -4.47 -5.11
N SER A 29 -1.87 -4.50 -6.43
CA SER A 29 -1.72 -5.73 -7.19
C SER A 29 -1.03 -5.48 -8.51
N GLY A 30 -0.58 -6.55 -9.15
CA GLY A 30 0.03 -6.38 -10.46
C GLY A 30 0.86 -7.56 -10.92
N GLY A 31 1.67 -7.31 -11.94
CA GLY A 31 2.46 -8.33 -12.61
C GLY A 31 1.60 -9.25 -13.46
N ASP A 32 2.08 -10.47 -13.66
CA ASP A 32 1.39 -11.46 -14.50
C ASP A 32 0.17 -12.06 -13.82
N ARG A 33 0.16 -12.11 -12.48
CA ARG A 33 -0.92 -12.70 -11.70
C ARG A 33 -1.21 -11.88 -10.46
N PRO A 34 -2.17 -10.96 -10.53
CA PRO A 34 -2.68 -10.30 -9.33
C PRO A 34 -3.27 -11.33 -8.37
N HIS A 35 -2.97 -11.19 -7.09
CA HIS A 35 -3.42 -12.13 -6.06
C HIS A 35 -3.38 -11.47 -4.70
N ILE A 36 -3.69 -12.23 -3.65
CA ILE A 36 -3.47 -11.78 -2.28
C ILE A 36 -2.29 -12.57 -1.73
N GLY A 37 -1.17 -11.86 -1.49
CA GLY A 37 0.03 -12.46 -0.90
C GLY A 37 0.23 -12.03 0.54
N ALA A 38 -0.23 -10.83 0.91
CA ALA A 38 -0.18 -10.32 2.26
C ALA A 38 -1.29 -9.30 2.48
N VAL A 39 -1.71 -9.16 3.74
CA VAL A 39 -2.67 -8.13 4.16
C VAL A 39 -2.09 -7.40 5.35
N ALA A 40 -2.07 -6.08 5.29
CA ALA A 40 -1.62 -5.23 6.39
C ALA A 40 -2.78 -4.37 6.87
N VAL A 41 -2.84 -4.14 8.19
CA VAL A 41 -3.76 -3.18 8.80
C VAL A 41 -2.95 -2.22 9.64
N SER A 42 -3.07 -0.93 9.40
CA SER A 42 -2.32 0.10 10.12
C SER A 42 -3.27 1.06 10.80
N GLN A 43 -2.99 1.38 12.06
CA GLN A 43 -3.76 2.33 12.86
C GLN A 43 -2.85 3.47 13.28
N PRO A 44 -3.28 4.73 13.12
CA PRO A 44 -2.54 5.86 13.70
C PRO A 44 -2.70 5.85 15.22
N ARG A 45 -1.67 6.30 15.90
CA ARG A 45 -1.67 6.44 17.35
C ARG A 45 -0.72 7.55 17.78
N PRO A 46 -0.86 8.08 19.01
CA PRO A 46 0.15 9.01 19.51
C PRO A 46 1.53 8.36 19.56
N SER A 47 2.55 9.15 19.25
CA SER A 47 3.94 8.66 19.31
C SER A 47 4.33 8.29 20.73
N LEU A 48 4.98 7.15 20.90
CA LEU A 48 5.50 6.70 22.20
C LEU A 48 6.72 7.51 22.64
N LEU A 49 7.31 8.29 21.73
CA LEU A 49 8.46 9.14 22.03
C LEU A 49 8.05 10.48 22.67
N GLY A 50 6.75 10.75 22.78
CA GLY A 50 6.24 12.01 23.30
C GLY A 50 6.26 13.14 22.28
N GLY A 51 6.06 14.37 22.73
CA GLY A 51 6.12 15.54 21.87
C GLY A 51 4.89 15.81 21.02
N GLY A 52 3.80 15.07 21.22
CA GLY A 52 2.54 15.28 20.48
C GLY A 52 2.53 14.75 19.06
N GLY A 53 3.55 13.99 18.65
CA GLY A 53 3.61 13.40 17.33
C GLY A 53 2.68 12.22 17.15
N THR A 54 2.47 11.83 15.90
CA THR A 54 1.66 10.67 15.51
C THR A 54 2.57 9.59 14.94
N SER A 55 2.27 8.34 15.27
CA SER A 55 2.93 7.15 14.73
C SER A 55 1.85 6.16 14.30
N THR A 56 2.25 4.96 13.91
CA THR A 56 1.31 3.92 13.52
C THR A 56 1.68 2.59 14.18
N THR A 57 0.66 1.75 14.37
CA THR A 57 0.85 0.34 14.69
C THR A 57 0.32 -0.46 13.52
N THR A 58 1.15 -1.34 12.97
CA THR A 58 0.81 -2.12 11.78
C THR A 58 0.91 -3.61 12.06
N SER A 59 -0.16 -4.33 11.74
CA SER A 59 -0.22 -5.79 11.80
C SER A 59 -0.22 -6.33 10.37
N VAL A 60 0.49 -7.43 10.15
CA VAL A 60 0.59 -8.04 8.82
C VAL A 60 0.30 -9.53 8.91
N ILE A 61 -0.49 -10.02 7.97
CA ILE A 61 -0.69 -11.44 7.73
C ILE A 61 -0.07 -11.75 6.37
N ALA A 62 1.00 -12.54 6.37
CA ALA A 62 1.66 -12.98 5.14
C ALA A 62 1.22 -14.38 4.80
N LEU A 63 0.87 -14.62 3.53
CA LEU A 63 0.54 -15.95 3.06
C LEU A 63 1.81 -16.71 2.71
N LEU A 64 1.75 -18.04 2.89
CA LEU A 64 2.90 -18.90 2.64
C LEU A 64 3.41 -18.76 1.21
N GLY A 65 4.73 -18.60 1.06
CA GLY A 65 5.38 -18.51 -0.24
C GLY A 65 5.34 -17.14 -0.90
N HIS A 66 4.78 -16.12 -0.22
CA HIS A 66 4.69 -14.76 -0.74
C HIS A 66 5.53 -13.80 0.08
N LYS A 67 6.08 -12.78 -0.56
CA LYS A 67 7.02 -11.83 0.06
C LYS A 67 6.51 -10.38 -0.02
N GLU A 68 5.21 -10.19 -0.19
CA GLU A 68 4.59 -8.86 -0.30
C GLU A 68 4.30 -8.22 1.06
N ASP A 69 4.67 -8.87 2.16
CA ASP A 69 4.38 -8.41 3.51
C ASP A 69 5.00 -7.05 3.82
N GLU A 70 6.25 -6.83 3.43
CA GLU A 70 6.93 -5.56 3.67
C GLU A 70 6.32 -4.43 2.85
N LEU A 71 5.98 -4.69 1.60
CA LEU A 71 5.35 -3.70 0.74
C LEU A 71 3.96 -3.31 1.27
N ALA A 72 3.16 -4.30 1.68
CA ALA A 72 1.85 -4.05 2.29
C ALA A 72 1.99 -3.22 3.57
N ARG A 73 2.98 -3.55 4.42
CA ARG A 73 3.26 -2.82 5.66
C ARG A 73 3.57 -1.36 5.39
N GLN A 74 4.50 -1.10 4.47
CA GLN A 74 4.95 0.26 4.17
C GLN A 74 3.83 1.14 3.63
N VAL A 75 3.06 0.62 2.70
CA VAL A 75 1.95 1.38 2.10
C VAL A 75 0.86 1.65 3.15
N ALA A 76 0.47 0.64 3.93
CA ALA A 76 -0.55 0.81 4.95
C ALA A 76 -0.14 1.85 5.99
N ALA A 77 1.10 1.76 6.50
CA ALA A 77 1.60 2.68 7.52
C ALA A 77 1.67 4.11 6.98
N ARG A 78 2.18 4.29 5.78
CA ARG A 78 2.30 5.62 5.16
C ARG A 78 0.95 6.29 4.97
N VAL A 79 -0.02 5.55 4.45
CA VAL A 79 -1.35 6.11 4.19
C VAL A 79 -2.10 6.37 5.49
N ALA A 80 -2.00 5.48 6.48
CA ALA A 80 -2.63 5.68 7.78
C ALA A 80 -2.06 6.92 8.50
N LEU A 81 -0.74 7.11 8.45
CA LEU A 81 -0.11 8.26 9.06
C LEU A 81 -0.59 9.57 8.42
N ALA A 82 -0.68 9.59 7.10
CA ALA A 82 -1.07 10.79 6.36
C ALA A 82 -2.56 11.12 6.47
N THR A 83 -3.43 10.11 6.58
CA THR A 83 -4.89 10.31 6.60
C THR A 83 -5.48 10.32 7.99
N ALA A 84 -4.71 9.94 9.00
CA ALA A 84 -5.14 9.81 10.39
C ALA A 84 -6.33 8.84 10.56
N GLY A 85 -6.46 7.86 9.67
CA GLY A 85 -7.48 6.82 9.71
C GLY A 85 -6.87 5.43 9.68
N THR A 86 -7.68 4.43 9.98
CA THR A 86 -7.25 3.03 9.84
C THR A 86 -7.21 2.66 8.37
N VAL A 87 -6.15 1.98 7.96
CA VAL A 87 -5.95 1.59 6.57
C VAL A 87 -5.62 0.12 6.49
N CYS A 88 -6.33 -0.63 5.65
CA CYS A 88 -5.91 -1.97 5.29
C CYS A 88 -5.42 -2.00 3.84
N VAL A 89 -4.45 -2.87 3.57
CA VAL A 89 -3.90 -3.09 2.23
C VAL A 89 -3.85 -4.58 1.97
N ALA A 90 -4.55 -5.03 0.93
CA ALA A 90 -4.36 -6.37 0.39
C ALA A 90 -3.39 -6.25 -0.78
N CYS A 91 -2.25 -6.94 -0.70
CA CYS A 91 -1.17 -6.80 -1.67
C CYS A 91 -0.80 -8.14 -2.29
N GLY A 92 -0.68 -8.15 -3.62
CA GLY A 92 -0.22 -9.34 -4.33
C GLY A 92 0.25 -9.01 -5.73
N ILE A 93 1.56 -9.09 -5.93
CA ILE A 93 2.20 -8.80 -7.21
C ILE A 93 3.08 -10.00 -7.55
N HIS A 94 2.82 -10.62 -8.70
CA HIS A 94 3.62 -11.73 -9.17
C HIS A 94 4.11 -11.46 -10.59
N LEU A 95 5.42 -11.59 -10.78
CA LEU A 95 6.04 -11.49 -12.08
C LEU A 95 6.95 -12.70 -12.26
N GLU A 96 6.72 -13.47 -13.32
CA GLU A 96 7.51 -14.66 -13.59
C GLU A 96 8.98 -14.30 -13.79
N ALA A 97 9.87 -15.01 -13.09
CA ALA A 97 11.32 -14.78 -13.15
C ALA A 97 11.70 -13.32 -12.91
N ILE A 98 11.11 -12.68 -11.91
CA ILE A 98 11.36 -11.28 -11.60
C ILE A 98 12.85 -11.04 -11.32
N SER A 99 13.41 -10.00 -11.93
CA SER A 99 14.79 -9.58 -11.69
C SER A 99 14.89 -8.66 -10.48
N ALA A 100 16.12 -8.45 -9.98
CA ALA A 100 16.34 -7.49 -8.89
C ALA A 100 15.95 -6.08 -9.31
N ALA A 101 16.22 -5.67 -10.54
CA ALA A 101 15.85 -4.37 -11.07
C ALA A 101 14.31 -4.22 -11.14
N GLU A 102 13.62 -5.27 -11.55
CA GLU A 102 12.16 -5.26 -11.60
C GLU A 102 11.54 -5.22 -10.20
N LEU A 103 12.17 -5.85 -9.23
CA LEU A 103 11.72 -5.78 -7.84
C LEU A 103 11.81 -4.35 -7.31
N GLU A 104 12.88 -3.62 -7.65
CA GLU A 104 13.00 -2.20 -7.31
C GLU A 104 11.95 -1.36 -8.03
N ASP A 105 11.63 -1.70 -9.28
CA ASP A 105 10.57 -1.02 -10.03
C ASP A 105 9.20 -1.20 -9.32
N VAL A 106 8.92 -2.39 -8.81
CA VAL A 106 7.69 -2.65 -8.05
C VAL A 106 7.60 -1.70 -6.84
N ARG A 107 8.69 -1.58 -6.08
CA ARG A 107 8.72 -0.70 -4.92
C ARG A 107 8.54 0.76 -5.31
N ALA A 108 9.26 1.21 -6.33
CA ALA A 108 9.17 2.58 -6.80
C ALA A 108 7.77 2.92 -7.29
N LEU A 109 7.15 2.04 -8.08
CA LEU A 109 5.80 2.23 -8.58
C LEU A 109 4.78 2.27 -7.45
N ALA A 110 4.91 1.39 -6.46
CA ALA A 110 4.03 1.39 -5.30
C ALA A 110 4.12 2.70 -4.51
N GLU A 111 5.33 3.23 -4.32
CA GLU A 111 5.54 4.52 -3.65
C GLU A 111 4.94 5.67 -4.44
N GLU A 112 5.13 5.68 -5.75
CA GLU A 112 4.56 6.71 -6.64
C GLU A 112 3.04 6.67 -6.60
N LEU A 113 2.45 5.48 -6.63
CA LEU A 113 1.00 5.33 -6.54
C LEU A 113 0.45 5.77 -5.19
N ALA A 114 1.16 5.46 -4.09
CA ALA A 114 0.77 5.93 -2.78
C ALA A 114 0.82 7.45 -2.68
N THR A 115 1.84 8.08 -3.25
CA THR A 115 1.96 9.54 -3.31
C THR A 115 0.77 10.15 -4.08
N GLU A 116 0.46 9.60 -5.25
CA GLU A 116 -0.67 10.07 -6.05
C GLU A 116 -1.99 9.89 -5.31
N LEU A 117 -2.17 8.76 -4.62
CA LEU A 117 -3.35 8.53 -3.80
C LEU A 117 -3.52 9.62 -2.75
N LEU A 118 -2.45 9.95 -2.03
CA LEU A 118 -2.51 10.97 -0.98
C LEU A 118 -2.85 12.35 -1.54
N VAL A 119 -2.34 12.70 -2.71
CA VAL A 119 -2.70 13.93 -3.39
C VAL A 119 -4.20 13.95 -3.74
N ARG A 120 -4.70 12.84 -4.27
CA ARG A 120 -6.12 12.71 -4.63
C ARG A 120 -7.03 12.80 -3.42
N LEU A 121 -6.67 12.13 -2.33
CA LEU A 121 -7.44 12.18 -1.09
C LEU A 121 -7.46 13.59 -0.49
N ALA A 122 -6.34 14.29 -0.50
CA ALA A 122 -6.26 15.67 -0.03
C ALA A 122 -7.12 16.63 -0.87
N ALA A 123 -7.32 16.32 -2.14
CA ALA A 123 -8.17 17.09 -3.03
C ALA A 123 -9.66 16.78 -2.87
N GLY A 124 -10.02 15.84 -2.00
CA GLY A 124 -11.41 15.47 -1.73
C GLY A 124 -11.94 14.34 -2.60
N ASP A 125 -11.10 13.66 -3.36
CA ASP A 125 -11.51 12.49 -4.15
C ASP A 125 -11.83 11.31 -3.24
N ALA A 126 -12.76 10.51 -3.66
CA ALA A 126 -13.21 9.37 -2.84
C ALA A 126 -13.21 8.06 -3.62
#